data_c843b31ebfb09ab11f6c93868982312c
#
_entry.id   c843b31ebfb09ab11f6c93868982312c
#
_cell.length_a   1.000
_cell.length_b   1.000
_cell.length_c   1.000
_cell.angle_alpha   90.00
_cell.angle_beta   90.00
_cell.angle_gamma   90.00
#
_symmetry.space_group_name_H-M   'P 1'
#
loop_
_entity.id
_entity.type
_entity.pdbx_description
1 polymer ?
#
loop_
_entity_poly.entity_id
_entity_poly.type
_entity_poly.pdbx_seq_one_letter_code
_entity_poly.pdbx_strand_id
1 'polypeptide(L)'
;GAYDPDGDSLSYELFICRGAFGVPCPGYFYPPATNFFKLDSINGDLIWNTPDNLACGEWNVAFLIKEWRNGVNIGYVERDMQITIFCNCPNNPPVLVVPKDTCVLAGTFIAFNVSATDPDTDVVNITASGGPFLVTPDSAYLTIPSIIAPPYVKKFNWQTQCNHVRKAPYEVFFKAEDDHINPAPPPPNYNLAVFGTVNITVVAPAPQNPAAVPIGNTIQLSWNQSICTEATGYDIYRRNGFYGFIPGPCETGVPAYTGYSKIASVSGLSTTNFIDDNNGGGLINGIDYCYMIVATFSDGAESYASVEVCAQLKRDLPVITNVSINATSASNGSVYVAWSKPTELDTTQTPGPYKYMLYRSADFNGSSFALVDSFFNLNDTIFVDTLINTINSPWSYKIEFYNLTPGNSF
;
A
#
# COMPACT_ATOMS: atom_id res chain seq x y z
N GLY A 1 0.04 -3.57 -27.78
CA GLY A 1 0.82 -3.02 -26.70
C GLY A 1 2.11 -3.75 -26.47
N ALA A 2 3.00 -3.13 -25.73
CA ALA A 2 4.24 -3.76 -25.29
C ALA A 2 4.07 -4.24 -23.84
N TYR A 3 4.84 -5.23 -23.46
CA TYR A 3 4.88 -5.79 -22.12
C TYR A 3 6.35 -5.91 -21.69
N ASP A 4 6.63 -5.44 -20.50
CA ASP A 4 7.93 -5.62 -19.86
C ASP A 4 7.86 -6.72 -18.80
N PRO A 5 8.69 -7.80 -18.89
CA PRO A 5 8.69 -8.91 -17.95
C PRO A 5 9.11 -8.52 -16.54
N ASP A 6 10.02 -7.56 -16.41
CA ASP A 6 10.58 -7.11 -15.13
C ASP A 6 9.67 -6.09 -14.44
N GLY A 7 8.60 -5.62 -15.12
CA GLY A 7 7.65 -4.63 -14.60
C GLY A 7 8.12 -3.18 -14.72
N ASP A 8 9.12 -2.92 -15.55
CA ASP A 8 9.59 -1.57 -15.82
C ASP A 8 8.54 -0.73 -16.56
N SER A 9 8.57 0.58 -16.37
CA SER A 9 7.64 1.49 -17.03
C SER A 9 7.99 1.64 -18.51
N LEU A 10 6.98 1.60 -19.38
CA LEU A 10 7.15 1.81 -20.80
C LEU A 10 6.63 3.20 -21.20
N SER A 11 7.26 3.80 -22.21
CA SER A 11 6.74 5.00 -22.86
C SER A 11 6.96 4.93 -24.36
N TYR A 12 6.13 5.67 -25.10
CA TYR A 12 6.07 5.60 -26.56
C TYR A 12 6.35 6.96 -27.19
N GLU A 13 7.13 6.98 -28.27
CA GLU A 13 7.48 8.19 -28.99
C GLU A 13 7.51 7.94 -30.51
N LEU A 14 6.82 8.79 -31.28
CA LEU A 14 6.92 8.74 -32.75
C LEU A 14 8.37 8.92 -33.19
N PHE A 15 8.77 8.14 -34.19
CA PHE A 15 10.12 8.17 -34.70
C PHE A 15 10.12 8.14 -36.24
N ILE A 16 11.20 8.59 -36.86
CA ILE A 16 11.35 8.56 -38.31
C ILE A 16 11.68 7.13 -38.77
N CYS A 17 11.02 6.67 -39.83
CA CYS A 17 11.37 5.38 -40.43
C CYS A 17 12.82 5.34 -40.90
N ARG A 18 13.49 4.25 -40.65
CA ARG A 18 14.88 3.99 -41.01
C ARG A 18 14.96 2.84 -42.03
N GLY A 19 15.84 3.03 -43.00
CA GLY A 19 16.20 1.98 -43.96
C GLY A 19 17.37 1.11 -43.47
N ALA A 20 18.03 0.45 -44.40
CA ALA A 20 19.18 -0.39 -44.12
C ALA A 20 20.26 0.39 -43.32
N PHE A 21 20.88 -0.27 -42.36
CA PHE A 21 21.91 0.28 -41.48
C PHE A 21 21.46 1.41 -40.55
N GLY A 22 20.14 1.54 -40.29
CA GLY A 22 19.60 2.58 -39.39
C GLY A 22 19.64 3.99 -39.92
N VAL A 23 19.84 4.18 -41.21
CA VAL A 23 19.85 5.50 -41.88
C VAL A 23 18.41 5.97 -42.09
N PRO A 24 18.05 7.22 -41.77
CA PRO A 24 16.72 7.77 -42.06
C PRO A 24 16.35 7.60 -43.55
N CYS A 25 15.12 7.18 -43.82
CA CYS A 25 14.63 7.05 -45.17
C CYS A 25 14.58 8.42 -45.83
N PRO A 26 15.27 8.65 -47.00
CA PRO A 26 15.24 9.92 -47.66
C PRO A 26 13.81 10.32 -48.07
N GLY A 27 13.42 11.55 -47.76
CA GLY A 27 12.09 12.05 -48.09
C GLY A 27 10.95 11.49 -47.24
N TYR A 28 11.23 10.78 -46.15
CA TYR A 28 10.21 10.36 -45.25
C TYR A 28 9.51 11.56 -44.57
N PHE A 29 8.19 11.47 -44.49
CA PHE A 29 7.34 12.38 -43.74
C PHE A 29 6.22 11.59 -43.08
N TYR A 30 5.67 12.11 -41.99
CA TYR A 30 4.52 11.47 -41.34
C TYR A 30 3.28 11.50 -42.24
N PRO A 31 2.39 10.51 -42.11
CA PRO A 31 1.16 10.49 -42.89
C PRO A 31 0.35 11.78 -42.74
N PRO A 32 -0.25 12.31 -43.85
CA PRO A 32 -1.06 13.50 -43.77
C PRO A 32 -2.31 13.24 -42.94
N ALA A 33 -2.69 14.20 -42.10
CA ALA A 33 -3.86 14.11 -41.24
C ALA A 33 -4.72 15.36 -41.36
N THR A 34 -6.03 15.22 -41.27
CA THR A 34 -6.96 16.37 -41.29
C THR A 34 -6.79 17.23 -40.04
N ASN A 35 -6.71 16.63 -38.86
CA ASN A 35 -6.54 17.36 -37.61
C ASN A 35 -5.27 16.92 -36.85
N PHE A 36 -5.02 15.63 -36.75
CA PHE A 36 -3.87 15.11 -35.97
C PHE A 36 -3.44 13.73 -36.44
N PHE A 37 -2.15 13.48 -36.28
CA PHE A 37 -1.49 12.19 -36.27
C PHE A 37 -0.63 12.14 -35.03
N LYS A 38 -0.97 11.28 -34.04
CA LYS A 38 -0.29 11.24 -32.75
C LYS A 38 -0.19 9.84 -32.19
N LEU A 39 0.85 9.62 -31.41
CA LEU A 39 1.04 8.44 -30.59
C LEU A 39 0.85 8.85 -29.12
N ASP A 40 0.04 8.13 -28.37
CA ASP A 40 -0.06 8.34 -26.94
C ASP A 40 1.22 7.84 -26.26
N SER A 41 1.85 8.71 -25.47
CA SER A 41 3.15 8.40 -24.87
C SER A 41 3.08 7.40 -23.71
N ILE A 42 1.90 7.10 -23.17
CA ILE A 42 1.70 6.24 -22.02
C ILE A 42 1.23 4.84 -22.45
N ASN A 43 0.20 4.77 -23.29
CA ASN A 43 -0.42 3.51 -23.70
C ASN A 43 -0.01 3.02 -25.09
N GLY A 44 0.66 3.88 -25.90
CA GLY A 44 1.11 3.54 -27.24
C GLY A 44 0.02 3.53 -28.30
N ASP A 45 -1.15 4.13 -28.03
CA ASP A 45 -2.23 4.23 -29.01
C ASP A 45 -1.84 5.19 -30.12
N LEU A 46 -1.79 4.71 -31.34
CA LEU A 46 -1.60 5.52 -32.53
C LEU A 46 -2.99 6.02 -33.01
N ILE A 47 -3.19 7.33 -32.92
CA ILE A 47 -4.45 7.97 -33.33
C ILE A 47 -4.18 8.82 -34.56
N TRP A 48 -4.82 8.47 -35.64
CA TRP A 48 -4.68 9.13 -36.93
C TRP A 48 -6.04 9.57 -37.48
N ASN A 49 -6.26 10.87 -37.54
CA ASN A 49 -7.42 11.43 -38.20
C ASN A 49 -7.09 11.57 -39.69
N THR A 50 -7.50 10.57 -40.48
CA THR A 50 -7.16 10.45 -41.89
C THR A 50 -7.80 11.59 -42.72
N PRO A 51 -7.08 12.24 -43.64
CA PRO A 51 -7.69 13.17 -44.57
C PRO A 51 -8.49 12.43 -45.63
N ASP A 52 -9.64 12.99 -46.01
CA ASP A 52 -10.43 12.50 -47.13
C ASP A 52 -9.62 12.49 -48.41
N ASN A 53 -9.58 11.40 -49.14
CA ASN A 53 -9.02 11.19 -50.48
C ASN A 53 -7.52 11.47 -50.67
N LEU A 54 -6.79 12.01 -49.69
CA LEU A 54 -5.35 12.31 -49.78
C LEU A 54 -4.46 11.24 -49.16
N ALA A 55 -5.04 10.37 -48.33
CA ALA A 55 -4.29 9.35 -47.60
C ALA A 55 -4.44 7.94 -48.19
N CYS A 56 -5.09 7.78 -49.36
CA CYS A 56 -5.18 6.46 -49.97
C CYS A 56 -3.81 5.93 -50.37
N GLY A 57 -3.50 4.72 -49.97
CA GLY A 57 -2.21 4.10 -50.25
C GLY A 57 -1.52 3.55 -49.01
N GLU A 58 -0.22 3.35 -49.14
CA GLU A 58 0.60 2.73 -48.11
C GLU A 58 1.42 3.78 -47.35
N TRP A 59 1.39 3.74 -46.04
CA TRP A 59 2.10 4.65 -45.17
C TRP A 59 2.94 3.88 -44.18
N ASN A 60 4.21 4.24 -44.03
CA ASN A 60 5.09 3.66 -43.03
C ASN A 60 5.14 4.58 -41.80
N VAL A 61 5.02 3.99 -40.63
CA VAL A 61 5.07 4.65 -39.33
C VAL A 61 6.06 3.92 -38.44
N ALA A 62 6.98 4.67 -37.83
CA ALA A 62 7.90 4.12 -36.83
C ALA A 62 7.73 4.81 -35.49
N PHE A 63 8.01 4.07 -34.43
CA PHE A 63 7.99 4.59 -33.07
C PHE A 63 8.97 3.83 -32.17
N LEU A 64 9.39 4.49 -31.10
CA LEU A 64 10.23 3.93 -30.05
C LEU A 64 9.35 3.50 -28.89
N ILE A 65 9.64 2.32 -28.36
CA ILE A 65 9.16 1.86 -27.06
C ILE A 65 10.34 1.98 -26.12
N LYS A 66 10.29 2.92 -25.19
CA LYS A 66 11.36 3.21 -24.23
C LYS A 66 11.06 2.55 -22.91
N GLU A 67 12.07 1.93 -22.32
CA GLU A 67 12.01 1.25 -21.03
C GLU A 67 12.64 2.12 -19.94
N TRP A 68 11.96 2.24 -18.79
CA TRP A 68 12.35 3.12 -17.70
C TRP A 68 12.37 2.39 -16.36
N ARG A 69 13.52 2.38 -15.70
CA ARG A 69 13.71 1.83 -14.36
C ARG A 69 14.05 2.96 -13.39
N ASN A 70 13.21 3.16 -12.35
CA ASN A 70 13.38 4.25 -11.38
C ASN A 70 13.55 5.64 -12.02
N GLY A 71 12.83 5.92 -13.10
CA GLY A 71 12.88 7.19 -13.82
C GLY A 71 14.09 7.36 -14.76
N VAL A 72 14.95 6.34 -14.89
CA VAL A 72 16.08 6.32 -15.81
C VAL A 72 15.73 5.48 -17.03
N ASN A 73 15.94 6.04 -18.24
CA ASN A 73 15.79 5.26 -19.48
C ASN A 73 16.94 4.26 -19.56
N ILE A 74 16.62 2.97 -19.62
CA ILE A 74 17.60 1.88 -19.67
C ILE A 74 17.70 1.23 -21.05
N GLY A 75 16.74 1.49 -21.93
CA GLY A 75 16.75 0.93 -23.27
C GLY A 75 15.57 1.39 -24.12
N TYR A 76 15.58 0.99 -25.38
CA TYR A 76 14.43 1.15 -26.27
C TYR A 76 14.41 0.09 -27.37
N VAL A 77 13.22 -0.17 -27.89
CA VAL A 77 12.98 -0.95 -29.09
C VAL A 77 12.35 -0.06 -30.14
N GLU A 78 12.88 -0.08 -31.35
CA GLU A 78 12.25 0.56 -32.51
C GLU A 78 11.28 -0.41 -33.18
N ARG A 79 10.07 0.06 -33.44
CA ARG A 79 9.04 -0.67 -34.17
C ARG A 79 8.58 0.17 -35.35
N ASP A 80 8.43 -0.48 -36.48
CA ASP A 80 7.83 0.11 -37.68
C ASP A 80 6.64 -0.73 -38.15
N MET A 81 5.72 -0.08 -38.81
CA MET A 81 4.55 -0.71 -39.40
C MET A 81 4.18 -0.04 -40.70
N GLN A 82 3.62 -0.80 -41.62
CA GLN A 82 2.98 -0.29 -42.83
C GLN A 82 1.47 -0.26 -42.61
N ILE A 83 0.85 0.88 -42.90
CA ILE A 83 -0.60 1.07 -42.81
C ILE A 83 -1.10 1.33 -44.22
N THR A 84 -2.02 0.50 -44.68
CA THR A 84 -2.67 0.68 -45.97
C THR A 84 -4.03 1.33 -45.80
N ILE A 85 -4.28 2.46 -46.44
CA ILE A 85 -5.57 3.15 -46.43
C ILE A 85 -6.30 2.85 -47.75
N PHE A 86 -7.43 2.19 -47.61
CA PHE A 86 -8.34 1.95 -48.74
C PHE A 86 -9.42 3.03 -48.76
N CYS A 87 -9.45 3.77 -49.88
CA CYS A 87 -10.55 4.70 -50.12
C CYS A 87 -11.73 3.98 -50.74
N ASN A 88 -12.93 4.33 -50.28
CA ASN A 88 -14.19 3.65 -50.66
C ASN A 88 -14.25 2.20 -50.21
N CYS A 89 -13.77 1.92 -49.00
CA CYS A 89 -13.94 0.59 -48.38
C CYS A 89 -15.45 0.34 -48.15
N PRO A 90 -16.02 -0.76 -48.65
CA PRO A 90 -17.43 -1.06 -48.48
C PRO A 90 -17.72 -1.69 -47.12
N ASN A 91 -16.69 -1.97 -46.33
CA ASN A 91 -16.76 -2.58 -45.01
C ASN A 91 -16.71 -1.56 -43.89
N ASN A 92 -17.46 -1.78 -42.81
CA ASN A 92 -17.39 -1.05 -41.55
C ASN A 92 -16.64 -1.87 -40.50
N PRO A 93 -15.83 -1.25 -39.61
CA PRO A 93 -15.14 -2.01 -38.59
C PRO A 93 -16.11 -2.59 -37.56
N PRO A 94 -15.75 -3.72 -36.94
CA PRO A 94 -16.54 -4.30 -35.86
C PRO A 94 -16.59 -3.35 -34.66
N VAL A 95 -17.59 -3.53 -33.80
CA VAL A 95 -17.76 -2.81 -32.53
C VAL A 95 -17.34 -3.74 -31.41
N LEU A 96 -16.26 -3.38 -30.70
CA LEU A 96 -15.71 -4.16 -29.58
C LEU A 96 -16.14 -3.56 -28.23
N VAL A 97 -16.60 -4.41 -27.32
CA VAL A 97 -16.92 -4.03 -25.95
C VAL A 97 -16.02 -4.79 -24.98
N VAL A 98 -15.21 -4.04 -24.26
CA VAL A 98 -14.33 -4.52 -23.19
C VAL A 98 -14.76 -3.96 -21.83
N PRO A 99 -14.53 -4.65 -20.70
CA PRO A 99 -14.79 -4.11 -19.38
C PRO A 99 -13.85 -2.95 -19.04
N LYS A 100 -14.17 -2.26 -17.96
CA LYS A 100 -13.27 -1.26 -17.38
C LYS A 100 -12.07 -1.93 -16.70
N ASP A 101 -11.03 -1.12 -16.49
CA ASP A 101 -9.87 -1.48 -15.68
C ASP A 101 -10.30 -2.04 -14.32
N THR A 102 -9.55 -3.02 -13.85
CA THR A 102 -9.91 -3.75 -12.62
C THR A 102 -8.71 -3.94 -11.71
N CYS A 103 -9.01 -4.12 -10.43
CA CYS A 103 -8.04 -4.41 -9.39
C CYS A 103 -8.46 -5.65 -8.62
N VAL A 104 -7.51 -6.53 -8.36
CA VAL A 104 -7.77 -7.79 -7.67
C VAL A 104 -6.68 -8.12 -6.67
N LEU A 105 -7.05 -8.84 -5.61
CA LEU A 105 -6.09 -9.44 -4.70
C LEU A 105 -5.39 -10.62 -5.39
N ALA A 106 -4.10 -10.75 -5.15
CA ALA A 106 -3.35 -11.94 -5.50
C ALA A 106 -4.04 -13.20 -4.94
N GLY A 107 -4.09 -14.26 -5.75
CA GLY A 107 -4.85 -15.49 -5.44
C GLY A 107 -6.30 -15.47 -5.95
N THR A 108 -6.79 -14.37 -6.53
CA THR A 108 -8.15 -14.27 -7.07
C THR A 108 -8.23 -14.83 -8.48
N PHE A 109 -9.27 -15.60 -8.77
CA PHE A 109 -9.63 -15.98 -10.14
C PHE A 109 -10.44 -14.87 -10.79
N ILE A 110 -9.94 -14.31 -11.89
CA ILE A 110 -10.61 -13.28 -12.68
C ILE A 110 -11.30 -13.92 -13.89
N ALA A 111 -12.54 -13.54 -14.14
CA ALA A 111 -13.23 -13.92 -15.35
C ALA A 111 -14.20 -12.82 -15.79
N PHE A 112 -14.10 -12.41 -17.07
CA PHE A 112 -15.02 -11.45 -17.67
C PHE A 112 -15.23 -11.76 -19.17
N ASN A 113 -16.34 -11.28 -19.70
CA ASN A 113 -16.65 -11.42 -21.11
C ASN A 113 -16.17 -10.20 -21.90
N VAL A 114 -15.66 -10.48 -23.08
CA VAL A 114 -15.40 -9.50 -24.14
C VAL A 114 -16.30 -9.84 -25.30
N SER A 115 -16.98 -8.86 -25.86
CA SER A 115 -17.95 -9.08 -26.94
C SER A 115 -17.71 -8.15 -28.10
N ALA A 116 -18.07 -8.62 -29.29
CA ALA A 116 -18.04 -7.83 -30.51
C ALA A 116 -19.25 -8.09 -31.38
N THR A 117 -19.66 -7.06 -32.11
CA THR A 117 -20.68 -7.14 -33.16
C THR A 117 -20.13 -6.45 -34.41
N ASP A 118 -20.70 -6.79 -35.55
CA ASP A 118 -20.36 -6.18 -36.82
C ASP A 118 -21.55 -5.50 -37.45
N PRO A 119 -21.43 -4.23 -37.93
CA PRO A 119 -22.53 -3.52 -38.60
C PRO A 119 -22.96 -4.16 -39.93
N ASP A 120 -22.04 -4.77 -40.63
CA ASP A 120 -22.26 -5.42 -41.95
C ASP A 120 -22.67 -6.88 -41.81
N THR A 121 -22.76 -7.37 -40.54
CA THR A 121 -23.10 -8.79 -40.20
C THR A 121 -22.01 -9.77 -40.48
N ASP A 122 -20.79 -9.34 -40.68
CA ASP A 122 -19.63 -10.20 -40.89
C ASP A 122 -19.27 -11.00 -39.61
N VAL A 123 -18.54 -12.09 -39.79
CA VAL A 123 -18.10 -12.90 -38.64
C VAL A 123 -16.90 -12.20 -37.97
N VAL A 124 -16.99 -12.00 -36.68
CA VAL A 124 -15.92 -11.35 -35.93
C VAL A 124 -15.11 -12.33 -35.10
N ASN A 125 -13.79 -12.31 -35.28
CA ASN A 125 -12.87 -13.06 -34.45
C ASN A 125 -12.23 -12.14 -33.39
N ILE A 126 -12.36 -12.50 -32.10
CA ILE A 126 -11.73 -11.80 -30.98
C ILE A 126 -10.47 -12.54 -30.58
N THR A 127 -9.34 -11.84 -30.53
CA THR A 127 -8.06 -12.33 -30.01
C THR A 127 -7.61 -11.45 -28.86
N ALA A 128 -6.70 -11.96 -28.03
CA ALA A 128 -6.09 -11.17 -26.97
C ALA A 128 -4.60 -11.47 -26.83
N SER A 129 -3.87 -10.49 -26.35
CA SER A 129 -2.44 -10.55 -26.04
C SER A 129 -2.12 -9.64 -24.84
N GLY A 130 -0.91 -9.70 -24.35
CA GLY A 130 -0.44 -8.86 -23.25
C GLY A 130 0.14 -9.63 -22.08
N GLY A 131 0.54 -8.92 -21.05
CA GLY A 131 1.27 -9.46 -19.92
C GLY A 131 0.67 -10.73 -19.29
N PRO A 132 -0.64 -10.79 -19.01
CA PRO A 132 -1.25 -11.96 -18.38
C PRO A 132 -1.12 -13.27 -19.14
N PHE A 133 -0.94 -13.21 -20.46
CA PHE A 133 -0.75 -14.42 -21.30
C PHE A 133 0.70 -14.92 -21.31
N LEU A 134 1.64 -14.12 -20.81
CA LEU A 134 3.09 -14.39 -20.84
C LEU A 134 3.63 -14.81 -19.47
N VAL A 135 2.90 -14.55 -18.38
CA VAL A 135 3.32 -14.94 -17.02
C VAL A 135 3.29 -16.46 -16.84
N THR A 136 4.23 -16.96 -16.05
CA THR A 136 4.34 -18.38 -15.69
C THR A 136 4.62 -18.54 -14.20
N PRO A 137 3.99 -19.51 -13.52
CA PRO A 137 2.85 -20.32 -13.94
C PRO A 137 1.55 -19.49 -14.03
N ASP A 138 0.44 -20.13 -14.39
CA ASP A 138 -0.91 -19.56 -14.37
C ASP A 138 -1.14 -18.41 -15.36
N SER A 139 -0.73 -18.61 -16.62
CA SER A 139 -1.05 -17.68 -17.72
C SER A 139 -2.55 -17.52 -17.91
N ALA A 140 -2.97 -16.33 -18.33
CA ALA A 140 -4.34 -16.09 -18.77
C ALA A 140 -4.68 -16.87 -20.06
N TYR A 141 -5.96 -17.09 -20.26
CA TYR A 141 -6.47 -17.73 -21.49
C TYR A 141 -7.87 -17.22 -21.85
N LEU A 142 -8.19 -17.34 -23.14
CA LEU A 142 -9.53 -17.08 -23.66
C LEU A 142 -10.29 -18.41 -23.85
N THR A 143 -11.56 -18.42 -23.43
CA THR A 143 -12.47 -19.52 -23.77
C THR A 143 -13.53 -19.05 -24.75
N ILE A 144 -13.89 -19.96 -25.69
CA ILE A 144 -14.94 -19.76 -26.69
C ILE A 144 -16.24 -20.30 -26.09
N PRO A 145 -17.33 -19.53 -26.07
CA PRO A 145 -18.64 -20.06 -25.68
C PRO A 145 -19.14 -21.09 -26.73
N SER A 146 -20.07 -21.94 -26.34
CA SER A 146 -20.62 -23.02 -27.19
C SER A 146 -21.43 -22.51 -28.38
N ILE A 147 -21.83 -21.25 -28.37
CA ILE A 147 -22.63 -20.63 -29.44
C ILE A 147 -21.79 -19.57 -30.13
N ILE A 148 -21.53 -19.75 -31.42
CA ILE A 148 -20.81 -18.78 -32.26
C ILE A 148 -21.88 -18.02 -33.07
N ALA A 149 -22.43 -16.96 -32.45
CA ALA A 149 -23.39 -16.06 -33.08
C ALA A 149 -23.21 -14.65 -32.52
N PRO A 150 -23.63 -13.59 -33.23
CA PRO A 150 -23.60 -12.21 -32.70
C PRO A 150 -24.51 -12.05 -31.47
N PRO A 151 -24.09 -11.30 -30.44
CA PRO A 151 -22.73 -10.79 -30.30
C PRO A 151 -21.71 -11.91 -30.11
N TYR A 152 -20.59 -11.84 -30.83
CA TYR A 152 -19.47 -12.77 -30.66
C TYR A 152 -18.85 -12.52 -29.29
N VAL A 153 -18.74 -13.55 -28.44
CA VAL A 153 -18.26 -13.43 -27.08
C VAL A 153 -17.05 -14.33 -26.87
N LYS A 154 -16.02 -13.82 -26.21
CA LYS A 154 -14.96 -14.64 -25.61
C LYS A 154 -14.85 -14.29 -24.13
N LYS A 155 -14.56 -15.30 -23.32
CA LYS A 155 -14.36 -15.11 -21.89
C LYS A 155 -12.88 -15.15 -21.58
N PHE A 156 -12.37 -14.03 -21.01
CA PHE A 156 -11.05 -13.95 -20.42
C PHE A 156 -11.06 -14.66 -19.06
N ASN A 157 -10.02 -15.42 -18.77
CA ASN A 157 -9.86 -16.14 -17.51
C ASN A 157 -8.40 -16.04 -17.09
N TRP A 158 -8.18 -15.71 -15.81
CA TRP A 158 -6.83 -15.64 -15.24
C TRP A 158 -6.86 -15.96 -13.75
N GLN A 159 -6.05 -16.92 -13.30
CA GLN A 159 -5.78 -17.18 -11.89
C GLN A 159 -4.59 -16.33 -11.47
N THR A 160 -4.82 -15.30 -10.70
CA THR A 160 -3.73 -14.47 -10.18
C THR A 160 -3.04 -15.17 -9.01
N GLN A 161 -1.74 -14.87 -8.81
CA GLN A 161 -0.90 -15.42 -7.75
C GLN A 161 -0.05 -14.30 -7.15
N CYS A 162 0.66 -14.58 -6.05
CA CYS A 162 1.53 -13.61 -5.40
C CYS A 162 2.71 -13.12 -6.28
N ASN A 163 3.25 -14.00 -7.13
CA ASN A 163 4.28 -13.63 -8.11
C ASN A 163 3.79 -12.70 -9.22
N HIS A 164 2.47 -12.43 -9.28
CA HIS A 164 1.89 -11.44 -10.18
C HIS A 164 1.73 -10.05 -9.51
N VAL A 165 2.07 -9.91 -8.23
CA VAL A 165 2.05 -8.60 -7.56
C VAL A 165 3.14 -7.72 -8.13
N ARG A 166 2.75 -6.55 -8.64
CA ARG A 166 3.68 -5.56 -9.18
C ARG A 166 3.05 -4.17 -9.20
N LYS A 167 3.91 -3.14 -9.21
CA LYS A 167 3.48 -1.75 -9.20
C LYS A 167 2.74 -1.34 -10.48
N ALA A 168 3.25 -1.74 -11.63
CA ALA A 168 2.62 -1.45 -12.91
C ALA A 168 1.44 -2.42 -13.16
N PRO A 169 0.30 -1.96 -13.70
CA PRO A 169 -0.79 -2.84 -14.08
C PRO A 169 -0.37 -3.78 -15.22
N TYR A 170 -1.08 -4.89 -15.34
CA TYR A 170 -1.01 -5.76 -16.50
C TYR A 170 -1.97 -5.24 -17.58
N GLU A 171 -1.44 -4.96 -18.76
CA GLU A 171 -2.25 -4.58 -19.90
C GLU A 171 -2.70 -5.82 -20.67
N VAL A 172 -3.98 -5.89 -20.99
CA VAL A 172 -4.58 -6.89 -21.86
C VAL A 172 -5.14 -6.18 -23.09
N PHE A 173 -4.61 -6.51 -24.24
CA PHE A 173 -5.05 -5.97 -25.52
C PHE A 173 -6.00 -6.96 -26.19
N PHE A 174 -7.18 -6.51 -26.51
CA PHE A 174 -8.16 -7.25 -27.28
C PHE A 174 -8.21 -6.70 -28.71
N LYS A 175 -8.23 -7.57 -29.70
CA LYS A 175 -8.45 -7.26 -31.12
C LYS A 175 -9.71 -7.97 -31.57
N ALA A 176 -10.67 -7.24 -32.10
CA ALA A 176 -11.80 -7.80 -32.85
C ALA A 176 -11.57 -7.51 -34.34
N GLU A 177 -11.61 -8.52 -35.17
CA GLU A 177 -11.36 -8.46 -36.61
C GLU A 177 -12.49 -9.18 -37.34
N ASP A 178 -13.09 -8.50 -38.32
CA ASP A 178 -14.09 -9.09 -39.19
C ASP A 178 -13.46 -10.02 -40.26
N ASP A 179 -14.30 -10.76 -40.97
CA ASP A 179 -13.91 -11.61 -42.08
C ASP A 179 -14.57 -11.20 -43.41
N HIS A 180 -14.70 -9.88 -43.60
CA HIS A 180 -15.38 -9.30 -44.74
C HIS A 180 -14.90 -9.89 -46.07
N ILE A 181 -15.80 -10.56 -46.82
CA ILE A 181 -15.52 -11.16 -48.10
C ILE A 181 -15.92 -10.19 -49.21
N ASN A 182 -14.93 -9.69 -49.93
CA ASN A 182 -15.17 -8.84 -51.08
C ASN A 182 -15.87 -9.67 -52.20
N PRO A 183 -17.08 -9.31 -52.59
CA PRO A 183 -17.82 -10.08 -53.63
C PRO A 183 -17.24 -9.91 -55.06
N ALA A 184 -16.27 -9.02 -55.27
CA ALA A 184 -15.67 -8.73 -56.58
C ALA A 184 -14.14 -8.68 -56.56
N PRO A 185 -13.41 -9.83 -56.58
CA PRO A 185 -11.95 -9.82 -56.67
C PRO A 185 -11.40 -9.39 -58.05
N PRO A 186 -10.17 -8.78 -58.13
CA PRO A 186 -9.34 -8.31 -57.06
C PRO A 186 -9.64 -6.85 -56.74
N PRO A 187 -9.64 -6.41 -55.53
CA PRO A 187 -8.58 -6.54 -54.52
C PRO A 187 -8.92 -7.50 -53.37
N PRO A 188 -7.95 -7.72 -52.41
CA PRO A 188 -8.09 -8.67 -51.33
C PRO A 188 -9.27 -8.36 -50.41
N ASN A 189 -9.65 -9.29 -49.57
CA ASN A 189 -10.64 -9.09 -48.51
C ASN A 189 -10.25 -7.86 -47.66
N TYR A 190 -11.23 -7.05 -47.29
CA TYR A 190 -11.03 -5.83 -46.47
C TYR A 190 -11.36 -6.11 -45.02
N ASN A 191 -10.61 -7.01 -44.39
CA ASN A 191 -10.79 -7.25 -42.96
C ASN A 191 -10.40 -6.02 -42.18
N LEU A 192 -11.32 -5.50 -41.37
CA LEU A 192 -11.08 -4.39 -40.48
C LEU A 192 -10.98 -4.85 -39.06
N ALA A 193 -10.24 -4.13 -38.26
CA ALA A 193 -10.03 -4.49 -36.87
C ALA A 193 -10.19 -3.28 -35.94
N VAL A 194 -10.73 -3.55 -34.74
CA VAL A 194 -10.80 -2.61 -33.64
C VAL A 194 -10.06 -3.19 -32.44
N PHE A 195 -9.49 -2.30 -31.64
CA PHE A 195 -8.70 -2.66 -30.47
C PHE A 195 -9.34 -2.10 -29.20
N GLY A 196 -9.16 -2.82 -28.07
CA GLY A 196 -9.53 -2.35 -26.75
C GLY A 196 -8.53 -2.86 -25.72
N THR A 197 -8.31 -2.07 -24.69
CA THR A 197 -7.34 -2.37 -23.63
C THR A 197 -8.06 -2.47 -22.30
N VAL A 198 -7.61 -3.42 -21.46
CA VAL A 198 -8.03 -3.55 -20.05
C VAL A 198 -6.78 -3.63 -19.19
N ASN A 199 -6.68 -2.73 -18.22
CA ASN A 199 -5.61 -2.75 -17.22
C ASN A 199 -6.04 -3.54 -15.99
N ILE A 200 -5.22 -4.50 -15.57
CA ILE A 200 -5.47 -5.35 -14.41
C ILE A 200 -4.36 -5.13 -13.40
N THR A 201 -4.69 -4.55 -12.24
CA THR A 201 -3.75 -4.39 -11.13
C THR A 201 -3.90 -5.56 -10.17
N VAL A 202 -2.80 -6.25 -9.89
CA VAL A 202 -2.75 -7.34 -8.90
C VAL A 202 -2.08 -6.83 -7.65
N VAL A 203 -2.82 -6.82 -6.54
CA VAL A 203 -2.39 -6.26 -5.26
C VAL A 203 -2.18 -7.36 -4.23
N ALA A 204 -1.12 -7.25 -3.42
CA ALA A 204 -0.89 -8.17 -2.32
C ALA A 204 -1.88 -7.92 -1.16
N PRO A 205 -2.35 -8.98 -0.49
CA PRO A 205 -3.11 -8.84 0.75
C PRO A 205 -2.31 -8.14 1.84
N ALA A 206 -3.03 -7.47 2.73
CA ALA A 206 -2.45 -6.82 3.90
C ALA A 206 -1.76 -7.81 4.85
N PRO A 207 -0.68 -7.41 5.55
CA PRO A 207 -0.17 -8.15 6.70
C PRO A 207 -1.27 -8.37 7.74
N GLN A 208 -1.37 -9.61 8.26
CA GLN A 208 -2.46 -10.02 9.15
C GLN A 208 -2.03 -9.97 10.62
N ASN A 209 -3.04 -9.88 11.51
CA ASN A 209 -2.88 -9.93 12.96
C ASN A 209 -1.83 -8.94 13.50
N PRO A 210 -1.88 -7.66 13.10
CA PRO A 210 -1.01 -6.67 13.70
C PRO A 210 -1.37 -6.51 15.18
N ALA A 211 -0.36 -6.37 16.03
CA ALA A 211 -0.51 -6.11 17.46
C ALA A 211 0.47 -5.01 17.89
N ALA A 212 0.04 -4.21 18.87
CA ALA A 212 0.84 -3.14 19.46
C ALA A 212 0.79 -3.30 20.99
N VAL A 213 1.95 -3.50 21.61
CA VAL A 213 2.07 -3.77 23.04
C VAL A 213 3.01 -2.74 23.67
N PRO A 214 2.55 -1.94 24.65
CA PRO A 214 3.41 -0.98 25.34
C PRO A 214 4.40 -1.72 26.26
N ILE A 215 5.68 -1.32 26.22
CA ILE A 215 6.75 -1.84 27.08
C ILE A 215 7.63 -0.68 27.52
N GLY A 216 7.57 -0.32 28.80
CA GLY A 216 8.27 0.86 29.30
C GLY A 216 7.85 2.14 28.58
N ASN A 217 8.79 2.83 27.93
CA ASN A 217 8.55 4.02 27.11
C ASN A 217 8.53 3.75 25.60
N THR A 218 8.32 2.49 25.20
CA THR A 218 8.29 2.03 23.82
C THR A 218 6.99 1.27 23.53
N ILE A 219 6.69 1.06 22.25
CA ILE A 219 5.62 0.15 21.80
C ILE A 219 6.23 -0.92 20.91
N GLN A 220 6.06 -2.17 21.29
CA GLN A 220 6.43 -3.31 20.47
C GLN A 220 5.31 -3.67 19.51
N LEU A 221 5.62 -3.69 18.22
CA LEU A 221 4.73 -4.13 17.16
C LEU A 221 5.06 -5.56 16.76
N SER A 222 4.04 -6.32 16.41
CA SER A 222 4.18 -7.64 15.79
C SER A 222 3.06 -7.86 14.78
N TRP A 223 3.32 -8.69 13.77
CA TRP A 223 2.35 -9.05 12.73
C TRP A 223 2.67 -10.42 12.14
N ASN A 224 1.75 -11.00 11.40
CA ASN A 224 2.02 -12.23 10.66
C ASN A 224 2.80 -11.91 9.38
N GLN A 225 3.69 -12.82 9.01
CA GLN A 225 4.39 -12.80 7.74
C GLN A 225 3.40 -12.65 6.57
N SER A 226 3.75 -11.83 5.56
CA SER A 226 2.97 -11.73 4.34
C SER A 226 2.77 -13.11 3.71
N ILE A 227 1.57 -13.38 3.23
CA ILE A 227 1.29 -14.61 2.49
C ILE A 227 1.96 -14.63 1.11
N CYS A 228 2.30 -13.45 0.57
CA CYS A 228 3.08 -13.31 -0.64
C CYS A 228 4.57 -13.36 -0.30
N THR A 229 5.21 -14.48 -0.64
CA THR A 229 6.61 -14.78 -0.30
C THR A 229 7.61 -13.91 -1.06
N GLU A 230 7.16 -13.22 -2.09
CA GLU A 230 7.91 -12.25 -2.90
C GLU A 230 8.12 -10.91 -2.20
N ALA A 231 7.46 -10.69 -1.06
CA ALA A 231 7.66 -9.47 -0.27
C ALA A 231 9.09 -9.38 0.26
N THR A 232 9.70 -8.22 0.10
CA THR A 232 11.10 -7.96 0.49
C THR A 232 11.23 -7.36 1.89
N GLY A 233 10.14 -6.90 2.48
CA GLY A 233 10.11 -6.29 3.80
C GLY A 233 8.78 -5.65 4.12
N TYR A 234 8.80 -4.75 5.12
CA TYR A 234 7.61 -4.04 5.58
C TYR A 234 7.90 -2.59 5.89
N ASP A 235 6.96 -1.73 5.54
CA ASP A 235 6.90 -0.33 5.97
C ASP A 235 5.95 -0.19 7.16
N ILE A 236 6.40 0.52 8.19
CA ILE A 236 5.66 0.77 9.42
C ILE A 236 5.25 2.24 9.46
N TYR A 237 3.96 2.45 9.65
CA TYR A 237 3.35 3.78 9.72
C TYR A 237 2.78 4.05 11.11
N ARG A 238 2.91 5.28 11.59
CA ARG A 238 2.41 5.73 12.90
C ARG A 238 1.62 7.02 12.78
N ARG A 239 0.58 7.14 13.61
CA ARG A 239 -0.22 8.33 13.80
C ARG A 239 -0.62 8.46 15.28
N ASN A 240 -0.86 9.68 15.75
CA ASN A 240 -1.50 9.90 17.03
C ASN A 240 -3.01 9.86 16.88
N GLY A 241 -3.66 8.94 17.62
CA GLY A 241 -5.09 8.70 17.59
C GLY A 241 -5.57 7.86 16.40
N PHE A 242 -6.67 7.18 16.60
CA PHE A 242 -7.32 6.29 15.63
C PHE A 242 -7.91 7.08 14.44
N TYR A 243 -7.77 6.56 13.23
CA TYR A 243 -8.34 7.16 12.01
C TYR A 243 -9.51 6.35 11.45
N GLY A 244 -9.44 5.01 11.50
CA GLY A 244 -10.44 4.11 10.92
C GLY A 244 -10.27 3.93 9.41
N PHE A 245 -9.02 3.83 8.93
CA PHE A 245 -8.73 3.66 7.50
C PHE A 245 -9.26 2.31 6.98
N ILE A 246 -10.04 2.38 5.91
CA ILE A 246 -10.48 1.23 5.12
C ILE A 246 -10.05 1.51 3.68
N PRO A 247 -9.11 0.72 3.12
CA PRO A 247 -8.62 0.97 1.77
C PRO A 247 -9.71 0.78 0.72
N GLY A 248 -9.76 1.69 -0.23
CA GLY A 248 -10.56 1.54 -1.44
C GLY A 248 -9.97 0.50 -2.40
N PRO A 249 -10.67 0.17 -3.49
CA PRO A 249 -10.12 -0.70 -4.55
C PRO A 249 -8.80 -0.11 -5.10
N CYS A 250 -7.76 -0.93 -5.20
CA CYS A 250 -6.40 -0.55 -5.64
C CYS A 250 -5.67 0.49 -4.76
N GLU A 251 -6.20 0.86 -3.62
CA GLU A 251 -5.56 1.82 -2.73
C GLU A 251 -4.56 1.09 -1.83
N THR A 252 -3.36 0.85 -2.37
CA THR A 252 -2.26 0.17 -1.68
C THR A 252 -1.46 1.14 -0.81
N GLY A 253 -0.72 0.60 0.16
CA GLY A 253 0.05 1.41 1.10
C GLY A 253 -0.82 2.17 2.08
N VAL A 254 -0.28 3.25 2.64
CA VAL A 254 -0.99 4.15 3.56
C VAL A 254 -1.05 5.55 2.95
N PRO A 255 -2.23 6.00 2.50
CA PRO A 255 -2.35 7.29 1.83
C PRO A 255 -2.03 8.47 2.76
N ALA A 256 -1.41 9.52 2.21
CA ALA A 256 -1.01 10.70 2.97
C ALA A 256 -2.19 11.44 3.66
N TYR A 257 -3.39 11.38 3.06
CA TYR A 257 -4.57 12.03 3.65
C TYR A 257 -5.02 11.42 4.98
N THR A 258 -4.56 10.21 5.33
CA THR A 258 -4.84 9.56 6.62
C THR A 258 -4.07 10.22 7.77
N GLY A 259 -3.04 11.01 7.47
CA GLY A 259 -2.18 11.64 8.46
C GLY A 259 -1.19 10.69 9.14
N TYR A 260 -1.05 9.47 8.65
CA TYR A 260 0.01 8.55 9.05
C TYR A 260 1.34 8.97 8.44
N SER A 261 2.41 8.77 9.20
CA SER A 261 3.78 8.95 8.73
C SER A 261 4.54 7.65 8.81
N LYS A 262 5.32 7.35 7.77
CA LYS A 262 6.24 6.21 7.80
C LYS A 262 7.34 6.47 8.81
N ILE A 263 7.49 5.58 9.80
CA ILE A 263 8.49 5.70 10.86
C ILE A 263 9.67 4.74 10.65
N ALA A 264 9.45 3.63 9.94
CA ALA A 264 10.50 2.67 9.66
C ALA A 264 10.20 1.84 8.42
N SER A 265 11.28 1.27 7.85
CA SER A 265 11.24 0.19 6.87
C SER A 265 12.11 -0.94 7.40
N VAL A 266 11.58 -2.16 7.44
CA VAL A 266 12.33 -3.36 7.86
C VAL A 266 12.45 -4.32 6.70
N SER A 267 13.65 -4.84 6.47
CA SER A 267 13.93 -5.76 5.38
C SER A 267 13.76 -7.21 5.82
N GLY A 268 13.35 -8.05 4.87
CA GLY A 268 13.17 -9.48 5.06
C GLY A 268 11.72 -9.88 5.36
N LEU A 269 11.24 -10.86 4.61
CA LEU A 269 9.89 -11.41 4.73
C LEU A 269 9.57 -11.91 6.15
N SER A 270 10.56 -12.50 6.85
CA SER A 270 10.42 -13.06 8.20
C SER A 270 10.57 -12.03 9.32
N THR A 271 10.90 -10.78 9.00
CA THR A 271 10.99 -9.69 9.98
C THR A 271 9.60 -9.19 10.30
N THR A 272 8.98 -9.76 11.32
CA THR A 272 7.57 -9.54 11.68
C THR A 272 7.38 -8.83 13.01
N ASN A 273 8.38 -8.10 13.45
CA ASN A 273 8.32 -7.25 14.65
C ASN A 273 9.12 -5.96 14.46
N PHE A 274 8.75 -4.96 15.24
CA PHE A 274 9.44 -3.68 15.30
C PHE A 274 9.20 -3.05 16.67
N ILE A 275 10.20 -2.35 17.22
CA ILE A 275 10.05 -1.59 18.46
C ILE A 275 10.08 -0.11 18.11
N ASP A 276 8.96 0.57 18.37
CA ASP A 276 8.90 2.02 18.27
C ASP A 276 9.39 2.64 19.58
N ASP A 277 10.61 3.11 19.56
CA ASP A 277 11.26 3.84 20.64
C ASP A 277 11.38 5.34 20.33
N ASN A 278 10.72 5.80 19.26
CA ASN A 278 10.82 7.16 18.76
C ASN A 278 12.26 7.62 18.50
N ASN A 279 13.04 6.75 17.82
CA ASN A 279 14.47 6.94 17.56
C ASN A 279 15.32 7.16 18.83
N GLY A 280 15.02 6.39 19.89
CA GLY A 280 15.71 6.46 21.18
C GLY A 280 15.17 7.56 22.11
N GLY A 281 14.25 8.41 21.66
CA GLY A 281 13.65 9.48 22.47
C GLY A 281 12.54 9.02 23.41
N GLY A 282 12.03 7.82 23.21
CA GLY A 282 10.87 7.29 23.88
C GLY A 282 9.55 7.93 23.42
N LEU A 283 8.47 7.25 23.68
CA LEU A 283 7.11 7.70 23.38
C LEU A 283 6.52 8.42 24.60
N ILE A 284 5.55 9.30 24.36
CA ILE A 284 4.91 10.11 25.40
C ILE A 284 3.73 9.34 26.01
N ASN A 285 3.67 9.31 27.34
CA ASN A 285 2.56 8.69 28.07
C ASN A 285 1.23 9.43 27.80
N GLY A 286 0.14 8.67 27.74
CA GLY A 286 -1.22 9.23 27.57
C GLY A 286 -1.60 9.57 26.14
N ILE A 287 -0.73 9.30 25.16
CA ILE A 287 -1.04 9.43 23.75
C ILE A 287 -1.39 8.07 23.17
N ASP A 288 -2.50 7.98 22.44
CA ASP A 288 -2.84 6.81 21.64
C ASP A 288 -1.97 6.82 20.38
N TYR A 289 -1.03 5.90 20.29
CA TYR A 289 -0.23 5.67 19.09
C TYR A 289 -0.86 4.57 18.27
N CYS A 290 -1.24 4.87 17.04
CA CYS A 290 -1.88 3.94 16.13
C CYS A 290 -0.93 3.60 14.98
N TYR A 291 -0.95 2.35 14.53
CA TYR A 291 0.00 1.81 13.57
C TYR A 291 -0.72 1.06 12.46
N MET A 292 -0.13 1.10 11.27
CA MET A 292 -0.43 0.23 10.14
C MET A 292 0.87 -0.30 9.55
N ILE A 293 0.83 -1.53 9.03
CA ILE A 293 1.95 -2.22 8.41
C ILE A 293 1.60 -2.53 6.95
N VAL A 294 2.55 -2.32 6.06
CA VAL A 294 2.45 -2.56 4.63
C VAL A 294 3.59 -3.46 4.20
N ALA A 295 3.32 -4.53 3.47
CA ALA A 295 4.38 -5.33 2.85
C ALA A 295 4.89 -4.66 1.58
N THR A 296 6.19 -4.68 1.35
CA THR A 296 6.88 -4.04 0.22
C THR A 296 7.52 -5.07 -0.71
N PHE A 297 7.60 -4.74 -2.00
CA PHE A 297 8.11 -5.60 -3.06
C PHE A 297 9.28 -4.93 -3.80
N SER A 298 10.04 -5.72 -4.55
CA SER A 298 11.29 -5.26 -5.17
C SER A 298 11.13 -4.16 -6.22
N ASP A 299 9.97 -4.12 -6.91
CA ASP A 299 9.63 -3.11 -7.93
C ASP A 299 8.97 -1.85 -7.35
N GLY A 300 8.83 -1.78 -6.01
CA GLY A 300 8.17 -0.71 -5.30
C GLY A 300 6.64 -0.86 -5.24
N ALA A 301 6.10 -2.04 -5.51
CA ALA A 301 4.73 -2.37 -5.20
C ALA A 301 4.53 -2.45 -3.68
N GLU A 302 3.33 -2.17 -3.24
CA GLU A 302 2.91 -2.22 -1.83
C GLU A 302 1.64 -3.08 -1.69
N SER A 303 1.52 -3.78 -0.57
CA SER A 303 0.27 -4.47 -0.20
C SER A 303 -0.80 -3.46 0.21
N TYR A 304 -2.03 -3.93 0.41
CA TYR A 304 -2.96 -3.18 1.25
C TYR A 304 -2.35 -3.00 2.64
N ALA A 305 -2.71 -1.87 3.30
CA ALA A 305 -2.34 -1.64 4.69
C ALA A 305 -3.04 -2.65 5.62
N SER A 306 -2.37 -3.05 6.69
CA SER A 306 -2.99 -3.85 7.75
C SER A 306 -4.16 -3.10 8.38
N VAL A 307 -4.99 -3.80 9.15
CA VAL A 307 -5.92 -3.14 10.06
C VAL A 307 -5.12 -2.27 11.04
N GLU A 308 -5.75 -1.17 11.45
CA GLU A 308 -5.18 -0.21 12.38
C GLU A 308 -5.15 -0.80 13.79
N VAL A 309 -3.99 -0.74 14.46
CA VAL A 309 -3.83 -1.14 15.86
C VAL A 309 -3.28 0.01 16.67
N CYS A 310 -3.83 0.21 17.85
CA CYS A 310 -3.44 1.32 18.72
C CYS A 310 -2.98 0.80 20.09
N ALA A 311 -2.01 1.51 20.67
CA ALA A 311 -1.56 1.31 22.02
C ALA A 311 -1.24 2.66 22.67
N GLN A 312 -1.41 2.71 23.98
CA GLN A 312 -1.13 3.89 24.79
C GLN A 312 -0.17 3.51 25.91
N LEU A 313 0.88 4.32 26.09
CA LEU A 313 1.72 4.23 27.27
C LEU A 313 0.96 4.86 28.44
N LYS A 314 0.71 4.06 29.46
CA LYS A 314 -0.01 4.52 30.63
C LYS A 314 1.00 4.83 31.74
N ARG A 315 0.86 5.99 32.33
CA ARG A 315 1.65 6.39 33.48
C ARG A 315 0.86 6.05 34.72
N ASP A 316 1.29 5.03 35.43
CA ASP A 316 0.62 4.57 36.60
C ASP A 316 1.44 4.93 37.85
N LEU A 317 1.13 6.09 38.43
CA LEU A 317 1.80 6.61 39.61
C LEU A 317 0.88 6.53 40.82
N PRO A 318 1.40 6.18 42.01
CA PRO A 318 0.65 6.33 43.24
C PRO A 318 0.35 7.80 43.51
N VAL A 319 -0.84 8.08 44.00
CA VAL A 319 -1.27 9.42 44.37
C VAL A 319 -1.60 9.43 45.86
N ILE A 320 -1.02 10.37 46.63
CA ILE A 320 -1.42 10.55 48.03
C ILE A 320 -2.88 11.01 48.05
N THR A 321 -3.71 10.20 48.69
CA THR A 321 -5.17 10.41 48.76
C THR A 321 -5.61 11.04 50.07
N ASN A 322 -4.81 10.88 51.16
CA ASN A 322 -5.13 11.44 52.46
C ASN A 322 -3.85 11.72 53.26
N VAL A 323 -3.80 12.86 53.85
CA VAL A 323 -2.84 13.25 54.91
C VAL A 323 -3.63 13.90 56.02
N SER A 324 -3.68 13.32 57.19
CA SER A 324 -4.43 13.82 58.33
C SER A 324 -3.68 13.64 59.66
N ILE A 325 -3.81 14.64 60.53
CA ILE A 325 -3.27 14.51 61.89
C ILE A 325 -4.10 13.51 62.68
N ASN A 326 -3.46 12.43 63.11
CA ASN A 326 -4.07 11.38 63.89
C ASN A 326 -3.94 11.62 65.40
N ALA A 327 -2.80 12.21 65.83
CA ALA A 327 -2.60 12.63 67.21
C ALA A 327 -1.83 13.94 67.26
N THR A 328 -2.29 14.87 68.10
CA THR A 328 -1.66 16.22 68.27
C THR A 328 -0.72 16.19 69.46
N SER A 329 0.57 16.46 69.25
CA SER A 329 1.58 16.56 70.28
C SER A 329 2.81 17.33 69.80
N ALA A 330 3.54 17.97 70.69
CA ALA A 330 4.81 18.63 70.38
C ALA A 330 5.97 17.63 70.15
N SER A 331 5.85 16.37 70.63
CA SER A 331 6.91 15.34 70.48
C SER A 331 6.40 13.95 70.13
N ASN A 332 5.15 13.62 70.44
CA ASN A 332 4.56 12.31 70.25
C ASN A 332 3.32 12.38 69.32
N GLY A 333 3.27 13.34 68.42
CA GLY A 333 2.22 13.46 67.44
C GLY A 333 2.32 12.39 66.37
N SER A 334 1.23 12.20 65.66
CA SER A 334 1.22 11.30 64.50
C SER A 334 0.37 11.81 63.36
N VAL A 335 0.78 11.46 62.15
CA VAL A 335 0.09 11.79 60.88
C VAL A 335 -0.24 10.50 60.16
N TYR A 336 -1.49 10.34 59.77
CA TYR A 336 -1.95 9.27 58.90
C TYR A 336 -1.73 9.71 57.45
N VAL A 337 -1.06 8.85 56.69
CA VAL A 337 -0.80 9.05 55.24
C VAL A 337 -1.35 7.85 54.50
N ALA A 338 -2.18 8.09 53.51
CA ALA A 338 -2.68 7.09 52.57
C ALA A 338 -2.44 7.51 51.13
N TRP A 339 -2.19 6.51 50.29
CA TRP A 339 -2.05 6.70 48.84
C TRP A 339 -2.79 5.61 48.07
N SER A 340 -3.13 5.93 46.81
CA SER A 340 -3.63 4.90 45.90
C SER A 340 -2.47 4.04 45.43
N LYS A 341 -2.72 2.72 45.28
CA LYS A 341 -1.82 1.93 44.45
C LYS A 341 -1.98 2.36 42.97
N PRO A 342 -0.98 2.10 42.12
CA PRO A 342 -1.13 2.26 40.69
C PRO A 342 -2.33 1.43 40.18
N THR A 343 -3.33 2.10 39.59
CA THR A 343 -4.62 1.46 39.22
C THR A 343 -4.58 0.84 37.83
N GLU A 344 -3.68 1.32 37.01
CA GLU A 344 -3.54 0.87 35.61
C GLU A 344 -2.26 0.06 35.35
N LEU A 345 -1.54 -0.32 36.44
CA LEU A 345 -0.32 -1.11 36.37
C LEU A 345 -0.63 -2.52 35.87
N ASP A 346 -0.14 -2.86 34.68
CA ASP A 346 -0.19 -4.21 34.18
C ASP A 346 0.94 -5.04 34.79
N THR A 347 0.60 -5.78 35.83
CA THR A 347 1.55 -6.64 36.55
C THR A 347 2.02 -7.84 35.74
N THR A 348 1.40 -8.13 34.59
CA THR A 348 1.80 -9.20 33.67
C THR A 348 2.92 -8.72 32.75
N GLN A 349 2.79 -7.51 32.25
CA GLN A 349 3.79 -6.89 31.35
C GLN A 349 4.96 -6.26 32.12
N THR A 350 4.68 -5.72 33.32
CA THR A 350 5.69 -5.12 34.20
C THR A 350 5.73 -5.84 35.54
N PRO A 351 6.15 -7.12 35.60
CA PRO A 351 6.20 -7.86 36.86
C PRO A 351 7.14 -7.22 37.86
N GLY A 352 6.79 -7.31 39.17
CA GLY A 352 7.64 -6.82 40.24
C GLY A 352 9.00 -7.53 40.34
N PRO A 353 9.84 -7.17 41.30
CA PRO A 353 9.45 -6.58 42.58
C PRO A 353 9.24 -5.05 42.50
N TYR A 354 8.25 -4.60 43.26
CA TYR A 354 7.92 -3.18 43.37
C TYR A 354 8.41 -2.61 44.69
N LYS A 355 8.58 -1.25 44.72
CA LYS A 355 8.96 -0.55 45.93
C LYS A 355 8.30 0.83 45.98
N TYR A 356 7.57 1.13 47.06
CA TYR A 356 7.21 2.48 47.41
C TYR A 356 8.28 3.09 48.31
N MET A 357 8.54 4.38 48.14
CA MET A 357 9.39 5.16 49.01
C MET A 357 8.59 6.39 49.47
N LEU A 358 8.31 6.48 50.77
CA LEU A 358 7.61 7.59 51.39
C LEU A 358 8.61 8.58 51.95
N TYR A 359 8.47 9.83 51.56
CA TYR A 359 9.31 10.93 52.01
C TYR A 359 8.48 11.94 52.77
N ARG A 360 9.12 12.67 53.67
CA ARG A 360 8.55 13.72 54.48
C ARG A 360 9.42 14.98 54.43
N SER A 361 8.80 16.17 54.39
CA SER A 361 9.44 17.46 54.57
C SER A 361 8.81 18.20 55.74
N ALA A 362 9.65 18.89 56.56
CA ALA A 362 9.19 19.68 57.72
C ALA A 362 8.78 21.11 57.33
N ASP A 363 8.24 21.29 56.16
CA ASP A 363 7.74 22.57 55.66
C ASP A 363 6.50 22.36 54.78
N PHE A 364 5.72 23.43 54.61
CA PHE A 364 4.46 23.40 53.84
C PHE A 364 4.68 23.25 52.34
N ASN A 365 5.80 23.73 51.81
CA ASN A 365 6.09 23.71 50.38
C ASN A 365 6.82 22.46 49.90
N GLY A 366 7.25 21.59 50.83
CA GLY A 366 7.99 20.38 50.46
C GLY A 366 9.38 20.71 49.89
N SER A 367 10.14 21.65 50.50
CA SER A 367 11.41 22.08 49.95
C SER A 367 12.59 21.12 50.23
N SER A 368 12.49 20.27 51.25
CA SER A 368 13.54 19.30 51.61
C SER A 368 12.94 17.98 52.12
N PHE A 369 12.88 17.00 51.26
CA PHE A 369 12.33 15.68 51.56
C PHE A 369 13.38 14.72 52.10
N ALA A 370 13.08 14.08 53.23
CA ALA A 370 13.84 12.97 53.78
C ALA A 370 13.01 11.68 53.71
N LEU A 371 13.67 10.55 53.40
CA LEU A 371 13.03 9.22 53.36
C LEU A 371 12.52 8.88 54.75
N VAL A 372 11.26 8.50 54.84
CA VAL A 372 10.60 8.02 56.08
C VAL A 372 10.61 6.49 56.15
N ASP A 373 10.11 5.84 55.09
CA ASP A 373 10.01 4.40 55.03
C ASP A 373 9.94 3.90 53.57
N SER A 374 10.08 2.56 53.41
CA SER A 374 9.99 1.85 52.10
C SER A 374 9.11 0.64 52.23
N PHE A 375 8.21 0.43 51.26
CA PHE A 375 7.25 -0.69 51.25
C PHE A 375 7.42 -1.50 49.99
N PHE A 376 7.44 -2.82 50.11
CA PHE A 376 7.73 -3.74 49.00
C PHE A 376 6.50 -4.55 48.54
N ASN A 377 5.34 -4.34 49.16
CA ASN A 377 4.09 -4.94 48.73
C ASN A 377 3.24 -3.87 48.03
N LEU A 378 2.72 -4.19 46.83
CA LEU A 378 1.89 -3.29 46.04
C LEU A 378 0.61 -2.84 46.77
N ASN A 379 0.15 -3.63 47.74
CA ASN A 379 -1.03 -3.32 48.54
C ASN A 379 -0.73 -2.49 49.83
N ASP A 380 0.52 -2.19 50.12
CA ASP A 380 0.90 -1.29 51.20
C ASP A 380 0.61 0.13 50.77
N THR A 381 -0.52 0.67 51.19
CA THR A 381 -1.04 1.98 50.77
C THR A 381 -1.36 2.91 51.93
N ILE A 382 -0.96 2.53 53.16
CA ILE A 382 -1.23 3.28 54.38
C ILE A 382 0.04 3.29 55.27
N PHE A 383 0.34 4.41 55.84
CA PHE A 383 1.40 4.60 56.84
C PHE A 383 0.97 5.57 57.92
N VAL A 384 1.36 5.28 59.18
CA VAL A 384 1.20 6.25 60.28
C VAL A 384 2.57 6.73 60.71
N ASP A 385 2.87 7.94 60.41
CA ASP A 385 4.11 8.61 60.82
C ASP A 385 3.96 9.08 62.24
N THR A 386 4.81 8.63 63.13
CA THR A 386 4.72 8.82 64.58
C THR A 386 5.94 9.53 65.14
N LEU A 387 5.82 9.99 66.44
CA LEU A 387 6.91 10.67 67.14
C LEU A 387 7.35 11.96 66.49
N ILE A 388 6.40 12.69 65.93
CA ILE A 388 6.65 13.96 65.23
C ILE A 388 5.91 15.14 65.92
N ASN A 389 6.41 16.34 65.70
CA ASN A 389 5.75 17.56 66.19
C ASN A 389 4.60 17.94 65.23
N THR A 390 3.36 17.74 65.70
CA THR A 390 2.15 18.09 64.93
C THR A 390 1.50 19.40 65.37
N ILE A 391 2.12 20.13 66.32
CA ILE A 391 1.61 21.41 66.76
C ILE A 391 2.30 22.60 66.02
N ASN A 392 3.64 22.53 65.93
CA ASN A 392 4.44 23.70 65.49
C ASN A 392 5.12 23.46 64.12
N SER A 393 5.04 22.24 63.57
CA SER A 393 5.68 21.88 62.29
C SER A 393 4.65 21.45 61.29
N PRO A 394 4.52 22.14 60.15
CA PRO A 394 3.75 21.64 59.01
C PRO A 394 4.53 20.49 58.37
N TRP A 395 3.80 19.45 57.93
CA TRP A 395 4.40 18.28 57.29
C TRP A 395 3.86 18.12 55.87
N SER A 396 4.75 17.98 54.90
CA SER A 396 4.45 17.61 53.52
C SER A 396 4.97 16.20 53.24
N TYR A 397 4.22 15.42 52.47
CA TYR A 397 4.58 14.05 52.13
C TYR A 397 4.66 13.88 50.60
N LYS A 398 5.59 13.04 50.18
CA LYS A 398 5.77 12.61 48.79
C LYS A 398 5.92 11.08 48.75
N ILE A 399 5.24 10.40 47.79
CA ILE A 399 5.39 9.00 47.53
C ILE A 399 6.03 8.80 46.17
N GLU A 400 7.01 7.93 46.08
CA GLU A 400 7.65 7.50 44.85
C GLU A 400 7.42 5.99 44.69
N PHE A 401 7.34 5.54 43.45
CA PHE A 401 7.11 4.12 43.11
C PHE A 401 8.18 3.65 42.15
N TYR A 402 8.74 2.48 42.39
CA TYR A 402 9.80 1.87 41.61
C TYR A 402 9.43 0.44 41.23
N ASN A 403 9.73 0.09 39.99
CA ASN A 403 9.88 -1.32 39.59
C ASN A 403 11.37 -1.67 39.63
N LEU A 404 11.74 -2.68 40.41
CA LEU A 404 13.13 -3.08 40.59
C LEU A 404 13.63 -4.07 39.55
N THR A 405 12.81 -4.46 38.57
CA THR A 405 13.24 -5.32 37.45
C THR A 405 14.15 -4.54 36.52
N PRO A 406 15.38 -5.03 36.21
CA PRO A 406 16.28 -4.37 35.28
C PRO A 406 15.60 -4.11 33.92
N GLY A 407 15.69 -2.88 33.42
CA GLY A 407 15.09 -2.45 32.18
C GLY A 407 13.70 -1.83 32.30
N ASN A 408 13.02 -1.95 33.44
CA ASN A 408 11.74 -1.31 33.74
C ASN A 408 11.96 -0.15 34.69
N SER A 409 12.33 1.04 34.18
CA SER A 409 12.34 2.27 34.94
C SER A 409 11.05 3.05 34.71
N PHE A 410 10.41 3.51 35.78
CA PHE A 410 9.26 4.44 35.71
C PHE A 410 9.71 5.88 35.71
#